data_4d0d8d8de97ef632529a965724092f58
#
_entry.id   4d0d8d8de97ef632529a965724092f58
#
_cell.length_a   1.000
_cell.length_b   1.000
_cell.length_c   1.000
_cell.angle_alpha   90.00
_cell.angle_beta   90.00
_cell.angle_gamma   90.00
#
_symmetry.space_group_name_H-M   'P 1'
#
loop_
_entity.id
_entity.type
_entity.pdbx_description
1 polymer ?
#
loop_
_entity_poly.entity_id
_entity_poly.type
_entity_poly.pdbx_seq_one_letter_code
_entity_poly.pdbx_strand_id
1 'polypeptide(L)'
;MTKRDLVMRISKETGLVQQDVFAVIQKTLDYITESLAKGENVEFRNFGVFEIRIRKSRIGRNPNKPSHVVTIPSRKVVKFKMGRIMKSLVMKNV
;
A
#
# COMPACT_ATOMS: atom_id res chain seq x y z
N MET A 1 14.64 3.18 1.33
CA MET A 1 14.75 1.80 0.79
C MET A 1 13.97 1.71 -0.50
N THR A 2 14.64 1.26 -1.55
CA THR A 2 14.03 1.09 -2.87
C THR A 2 13.95 -0.40 -3.21
N LYS A 3 13.26 -0.72 -4.31
CA LYS A 3 13.23 -2.10 -4.82
C LYS A 3 14.65 -2.60 -5.10
N ARG A 4 15.48 -1.77 -5.70
CA ARG A 4 16.88 -2.11 -5.99
C ARG A 4 17.68 -2.43 -4.72
N ASP A 5 17.50 -1.62 -3.68
CA ASP A 5 18.16 -1.83 -2.39
C ASP A 5 17.77 -3.19 -1.79
N LEU A 6 16.48 -3.54 -1.88
CA LEU A 6 15.98 -4.83 -1.42
C LEU A 6 16.59 -5.98 -2.21
N VAL A 7 16.63 -5.88 -3.53
CA VAL A 7 17.20 -6.93 -4.39
C VAL A 7 18.65 -7.20 -4.01
N MET A 8 19.44 -6.15 -3.87
CA MET A 8 20.87 -6.28 -3.54
C MET A 8 21.07 -6.88 -2.17
N ARG A 9 20.33 -6.42 -1.18
CA ARG A 9 20.44 -6.90 0.19
C ARG A 9 20.02 -8.37 0.32
N ILE A 10 18.89 -8.74 -0.25
CA ILE A 10 18.37 -10.11 -0.19
C ILE A 10 19.31 -11.06 -0.93
N SER A 11 19.79 -10.67 -2.11
CA SER A 11 20.74 -11.47 -2.87
C SER A 11 22.01 -11.73 -2.06
N LYS A 12 22.53 -10.70 -1.40
CA LYS A 12 23.73 -10.82 -0.56
C LYS A 12 23.52 -11.75 0.64
N GLU A 13 22.37 -11.62 1.31
CA GLU A 13 22.07 -12.41 2.52
C GLU A 13 21.72 -13.87 2.22
N THR A 14 21.10 -14.14 1.08
CA THR A 14 20.59 -15.47 0.74
C THR A 14 21.47 -16.23 -0.25
N GLY A 15 22.36 -15.55 -0.96
CA GLY A 15 23.13 -16.13 -2.05
C GLY A 15 22.33 -16.34 -3.34
N LEU A 16 21.07 -15.90 -3.38
CA LEU A 16 20.25 -16.00 -4.57
C LEU A 16 20.69 -14.98 -5.62
N VAL A 17 20.54 -15.35 -6.90
CA VAL A 17 20.89 -14.48 -8.02
C VAL A 17 19.98 -13.24 -8.01
N GLN A 18 20.57 -12.06 -8.25
CA GLN A 18 19.80 -10.79 -8.23
C GLN A 18 18.62 -10.80 -9.17
N GLN A 19 18.75 -11.37 -10.36
CA GLN A 19 17.63 -11.46 -11.31
C GLN A 19 16.46 -12.24 -10.74
N ASP A 20 16.73 -13.34 -10.05
CA ASP A 20 15.67 -14.16 -9.44
C ASP A 20 15.01 -13.42 -8.29
N VAL A 21 15.79 -12.75 -7.46
CA VAL A 21 15.27 -11.93 -6.35
C VAL A 21 14.38 -10.82 -6.90
N PHE A 22 14.84 -10.12 -7.93
CA PHE A 22 14.07 -9.08 -8.59
C PHE A 22 12.73 -9.62 -9.10
N ALA A 23 12.75 -10.77 -9.76
CA ALA A 23 11.54 -11.40 -10.30
C ALA A 23 10.52 -11.70 -9.20
N VAL A 24 10.97 -12.25 -8.08
CA VAL A 24 10.10 -12.57 -6.93
C VAL A 24 9.49 -11.30 -6.34
N ILE A 25 10.31 -10.29 -6.11
CA ILE A 25 9.83 -9.02 -5.54
C ILE A 25 8.82 -8.36 -6.49
N GLN A 26 9.16 -8.31 -7.78
CA GLN A 26 8.27 -7.69 -8.77
C GLN A 26 6.93 -8.41 -8.87
N LYS A 27 6.95 -9.74 -8.90
CA LYS A 27 5.72 -10.54 -8.92
C LYS A 27 4.89 -10.34 -7.66
N THR A 28 5.53 -10.25 -6.51
CA THR A 28 4.84 -9.99 -5.25
C THR A 28 4.08 -8.66 -5.31
N LEU A 29 4.75 -7.60 -5.75
CA LEU A 29 4.13 -6.28 -5.87
C LEU A 29 3.01 -6.27 -6.92
N ASP A 30 3.23 -6.96 -8.05
CA ASP A 30 2.23 -7.07 -9.12
C ASP A 30 0.97 -7.77 -8.61
N TYR A 31 1.11 -8.86 -7.87
CA TYR A 31 -0.03 -9.61 -7.35
C TYR A 31 -0.78 -8.86 -6.26
N ILE A 32 -0.06 -8.11 -5.41
CA ILE A 32 -0.71 -7.23 -4.45
C ILE A 32 -1.58 -6.20 -5.18
N THR A 33 -1.01 -5.56 -6.19
CA THR A 33 -1.71 -4.56 -7.00
C THR A 33 -2.93 -5.17 -7.70
N GLU A 34 -2.76 -6.34 -8.29
CA GLU A 34 -3.84 -7.05 -8.98
C GLU A 34 -5.00 -7.39 -8.05
N SER A 35 -4.70 -7.93 -6.87
CA SER A 35 -5.74 -8.27 -5.90
C SER A 35 -6.50 -7.03 -5.43
N LEU A 36 -5.79 -5.95 -5.15
CA LEU A 36 -6.42 -4.71 -4.74
C LEU A 36 -7.27 -4.09 -5.86
N ALA A 37 -6.80 -4.20 -7.11
CA ALA A 37 -7.57 -3.74 -8.27
C ALA A 37 -8.88 -4.50 -8.44
N LYS A 38 -8.92 -5.76 -8.04
CA LYS A 38 -10.14 -6.57 -8.05
C LYS A 38 -11.05 -6.32 -6.84
N GLY A 39 -10.63 -5.47 -5.91
CA GLY A 39 -11.38 -5.17 -4.70
C GLY A 39 -11.15 -6.15 -3.56
N GLU A 40 -10.11 -6.95 -3.64
CA GLU A 40 -9.75 -7.90 -2.60
C GLU A 40 -8.69 -7.31 -1.67
N ASN A 41 -8.88 -7.48 -0.36
CA ASN A 41 -7.87 -7.09 0.61
C ASN A 41 -6.69 -8.06 0.57
N VAL A 42 -5.49 -7.56 0.91
CA VAL A 42 -4.28 -8.39 0.95
C VAL A 42 -3.72 -8.34 2.36
N GLU A 43 -3.56 -9.49 2.99
CA GLU A 43 -3.02 -9.60 4.34
C GLU A 43 -1.73 -10.41 4.34
N PHE A 44 -0.71 -9.86 5.00
CA PHE A 44 0.51 -10.57 5.33
C PHE A 44 0.61 -10.64 6.85
N ARG A 45 0.53 -11.85 7.38
CA ARG A 45 0.52 -12.09 8.81
C ARG A 45 1.69 -11.40 9.50
N ASN A 46 1.41 -10.67 10.58
CA ASN A 46 2.39 -9.92 11.38
C ASN A 46 3.01 -8.70 10.68
N PHE A 47 2.81 -8.55 9.39
CA PHE A 47 3.29 -7.41 8.62
C PHE A 47 2.23 -6.32 8.54
N GLY A 48 1.10 -6.65 7.95
CA GLY A 48 0.00 -5.71 7.81
C GLY A 48 -1.03 -6.14 6.79
N VAL A 49 -2.02 -5.27 6.63
CA VAL A 49 -3.15 -5.50 5.72
C VAL A 49 -3.29 -4.30 4.81
N PHE A 50 -3.38 -4.57 3.51
CA PHE A 50 -3.77 -3.57 2.51
C PHE A 50 -5.27 -3.72 2.30
N GLU A 51 -6.03 -2.68 2.65
CA GLU A 51 -7.48 -2.69 2.55
C GLU A 51 -7.97 -1.73 1.48
N ILE A 52 -9.00 -2.16 0.75
CA ILE A 52 -9.74 -1.27 -0.14
C ILE A 52 -10.77 -0.55 0.71
N ARG A 53 -10.75 0.77 0.61
CA ARG A 53 -11.75 1.65 1.23
C ARG A 53 -12.43 2.47 0.15
N ILE A 54 -13.72 2.64 0.30
CA ILE A 54 -14.48 3.50 -0.61
C ILE A 54 -14.76 4.80 0.13
N ARG A 55 -14.20 5.90 -0.39
CA ARG A 55 -14.55 7.22 0.11
C ARG A 55 -15.86 7.64 -0.53
N LYS A 56 -16.84 7.93 0.32
CA LYS A 56 -18.16 8.35 -0.15
C LYS A 56 -18.07 9.68 -0.89
N SER A 57 -18.97 9.89 -1.86
CA SER A 57 -19.12 11.20 -2.48
C SER A 57 -19.45 12.25 -1.42
N ARG A 58 -18.94 13.44 -1.63
CA ARG A 58 -19.21 14.56 -0.72
C ARG A 58 -19.42 15.83 -1.51
N ILE A 59 -20.09 16.79 -0.88
CA ILE A 59 -20.35 18.09 -1.45
C ILE A 59 -19.36 19.07 -0.85
N GLY A 60 -18.52 19.69 -1.70
CA GLY A 60 -17.62 20.76 -1.31
C GLY A 60 -18.18 22.11 -1.74
N ARG A 61 -17.79 23.16 -1.04
CA ARG A 61 -18.15 24.53 -1.40
C ARG A 61 -16.91 25.33 -1.75
N ASN A 62 -17.03 26.15 -2.80
CA ASN A 62 -15.96 27.06 -3.16
C ASN A 62 -15.96 28.23 -2.16
N PRO A 63 -14.86 28.47 -1.43
CA PRO A 63 -14.80 29.56 -0.44
C PRO A 63 -14.95 30.95 -1.05
N ASN A 64 -14.59 31.13 -2.33
CA ASN A 64 -14.73 32.40 -3.02
C ASN A 64 -16.12 32.62 -3.62
N LYS A 65 -16.89 31.56 -3.78
CA LYS A 65 -18.27 31.57 -4.29
C LYS A 65 -19.12 30.59 -3.49
N PRO A 66 -19.60 30.97 -2.30
CA PRO A 66 -20.32 30.04 -1.42
C PRO A 66 -21.56 29.40 -2.02
N SER A 67 -22.11 30.00 -3.06
CA SER A 67 -23.29 29.46 -3.79
C SER A 67 -22.88 28.32 -4.75
N HIS A 68 -21.60 28.17 -5.06
CA HIS A 68 -21.11 27.10 -5.92
C HIS A 68 -20.84 25.85 -5.09
N VAL A 69 -21.56 24.78 -5.42
CA VAL A 69 -21.42 23.47 -4.76
C VAL A 69 -20.73 22.53 -5.74
N VAL A 70 -19.65 21.90 -5.28
CA VAL A 70 -18.91 20.93 -6.08
C VAL A 70 -19.15 19.55 -5.48
N THR A 71 -19.58 18.61 -6.30
CA THR A 71 -19.74 17.21 -5.90
C THR A 71 -18.44 16.46 -6.15
N ILE A 72 -17.85 15.92 -5.07
CA ILE A 72 -16.66 15.09 -5.16
C ILE A 72 -17.13 13.64 -5.23
N PRO A 73 -16.89 12.93 -6.36
CA PRO A 73 -17.39 11.56 -6.53
C PRO A 73 -16.74 10.59 -5.55
N SER A 74 -17.43 9.49 -5.28
CA SER A 74 -16.83 8.39 -4.53
C SER A 74 -15.66 7.78 -5.29
N ARG A 75 -14.67 7.30 -4.55
CA ARG A 75 -13.49 6.67 -5.15
C ARG A 75 -12.95 5.58 -4.23
N LYS A 76 -12.28 4.61 -4.84
CA LYS A 76 -11.57 3.57 -4.11
C LYS A 76 -10.19 4.07 -3.74
N VAL A 77 -9.79 3.81 -2.52
CA VAL A 77 -8.44 4.11 -2.03
C VAL A 77 -7.88 2.88 -1.32
N VAL A 78 -6.57 2.76 -1.30
CA VAL A 78 -5.91 1.68 -0.57
C VAL A 78 -5.42 2.23 0.76
N LYS A 79 -5.77 1.56 1.85
CA LYS A 79 -5.30 1.90 3.18
C LYS A 79 -4.46 0.74 3.72
N PHE A 80 -3.27 1.06 4.22
CA PHE A 80 -2.42 0.07 4.87
C PHE A 80 -2.59 0.15 6.38
N LYS A 81 -2.83 -0.99 7.02
CA LYS A 81 -2.85 -1.11 8.48
C LYS A 81 -1.68 -1.97 8.92
N MET A 82 -0.87 -1.44 9.81
CA MET A 82 0.26 -2.16 10.38
C MET A 82 -0.19 -3.40 11.12
N GLY A 83 0.53 -4.51 10.92
CA GLY A 83 0.35 -5.71 11.72
C GLY A 83 0.95 -5.54 13.12
N ARG A 84 0.71 -6.52 13.96
CA ARG A 84 1.10 -6.46 15.38
C ARG A 84 2.60 -6.25 15.57
N ILE A 85 3.42 -7.01 14.87
CA ILE A 85 4.87 -6.95 15.02
C ILE A 85 5.42 -5.62 14.48
N MET A 86 4.97 -5.23 13.29
CA MET A 86 5.38 -3.95 12.70
C MET A 86 5.01 -2.79 13.61
N LYS A 87 3.77 -2.77 14.13
CA LYS A 87 3.31 -1.72 15.03
C LYS A 87 4.19 -1.61 16.27
N SER A 88 4.52 -2.75 16.88
CA SER A 88 5.38 -2.80 18.06
C SER A 88 6.76 -2.20 17.78
N LEU A 89 7.39 -2.57 16.66
CA LEU A 89 8.73 -2.11 16.31
C LEU A 89 8.75 -0.64 15.90
N VAL A 90 7.76 -0.19 15.15
CA VAL A 90 7.69 1.20 14.70
C VAL A 90 7.41 2.13 15.87
N MET A 91 6.46 1.79 16.72
CA MET A 91 6.07 2.66 17.85
C MET A 91 7.10 2.67 18.97
N LYS A 92 7.93 1.64 19.08
CA LYS A 92 8.99 1.57 20.08
C LYS A 92 10.02 2.69 19.93
N ASN A 93 10.22 3.20 18.72
CA ASN A 93 11.24 4.21 18.43
C ASN A 93 10.70 5.64 18.40
N VAL A 94 9.51 5.85 18.92
CA VAL A 94 8.90 7.19 19.01
C VAL A 94 9.29 7.88 20.30
#